data_c550eb14a55c633bcafd8fad14a61ef6
#
_entry.id   c550eb14a55c633bcafd8fad14a61ef6
#
_cell.length_a   1.000
_cell.length_b   1.000
_cell.length_c   1.000
_cell.angle_alpha   90.00
_cell.angle_beta   90.00
_cell.angle_gamma   90.00
#
_symmetry.space_group_name_H-M   'P 1'
#
loop_
_entity.id
_entity.type
_entity.pdbx_description
1 polymer ?
#
loop_
_entity_poly.entity_id
_entity_poly.type
_entity_poly.pdbx_seq_one_letter_code
_entity_poly.pdbx_strand_id
1 'polypeptide(L)'
;MPAVKLLALDLDGTLLNSKKELTPRTRDALYTAAEAGVEIVPTTGRFFTGMPEVIQKLPFLHYAVTINGAQVYDIRRQKAVSTAEIPLEAALRVLEYLDGFPVIYDCYQDSWGWMTRSMQENAAAFVPLAHALRMVRELRTPVDELKAYLREQNRGVQKLQLFTPDDALRRQLLKDLTERFGTLSVSTSMPCNIEINDAHANKGEAIANLAAYLGLPMAATMAIGDGLNDRSMIQMTGLGVAMANACPEILALADEVTASCDEDGAALAIERHCVPERA
;
A
#
# COMPACT_ATOMS: atom_id res chain seq x y z
N MET A 1 -20.18 -16.63 -14.12
CA MET A 1 -19.07 -15.66 -14.10
C MET A 1 -17.76 -16.42 -14.20
N PRO A 2 -16.67 -15.88 -14.76
CA PRO A 2 -15.40 -16.56 -14.68
C PRO A 2 -15.01 -16.72 -13.21
N ALA A 3 -14.54 -17.90 -12.81
CA ALA A 3 -14.11 -18.13 -11.44
C ALA A 3 -12.93 -17.19 -11.12
N VAL A 4 -12.98 -16.51 -9.98
CA VAL A 4 -11.88 -15.68 -9.48
C VAL A 4 -10.62 -16.52 -9.37
N LYS A 5 -9.50 -16.05 -9.93
CA LYS A 5 -8.19 -16.70 -9.90
C LYS A 5 -7.16 -15.93 -9.12
N LEU A 6 -7.34 -14.60 -8.97
CA LEU A 6 -6.50 -13.73 -8.18
C LEU A 6 -7.39 -12.82 -7.34
N LEU A 7 -7.14 -12.78 -6.04
CA LEU A 7 -7.83 -11.94 -5.07
C LEU A 7 -6.86 -10.95 -4.44
N ALA A 8 -7.04 -9.67 -4.75
CA ALA A 8 -6.31 -8.55 -4.15
C ALA A 8 -7.07 -8.01 -2.93
N LEU A 9 -6.40 -7.86 -1.81
CA LEU A 9 -6.99 -7.46 -0.53
C LEU A 9 -6.20 -6.33 0.10
N ASP A 10 -6.85 -5.18 0.33
CA ASP A 10 -6.27 -4.21 1.25
C ASP A 10 -6.21 -4.79 2.67
N LEU A 11 -5.37 -4.23 3.52
CA LEU A 11 -5.17 -4.72 4.89
C LEU A 11 -6.00 -3.92 5.91
N ASP A 12 -5.73 -2.63 6.01
CA ASP A 12 -6.17 -1.79 7.13
C ASP A 12 -7.60 -1.26 6.91
N GLY A 13 -8.60 -1.85 7.53
CA GLY A 13 -10.01 -1.50 7.31
C GLY A 13 -10.71 -2.41 6.31
N THR A 14 -10.00 -3.40 5.78
CA THR A 14 -10.51 -4.41 4.84
C THR A 14 -10.27 -5.81 5.39
N LEU A 15 -9.06 -6.34 5.31
CA LEU A 15 -8.72 -7.68 5.80
C LEU A 15 -8.59 -7.73 7.33
N LEU A 16 -8.12 -6.64 7.91
CA LEU A 16 -7.98 -6.47 9.35
C LEU A 16 -9.12 -5.60 9.89
N ASN A 17 -9.70 -6.01 11.01
CA ASN A 17 -10.75 -5.26 11.71
C ASN A 17 -10.23 -3.93 12.29
N SER A 18 -11.10 -3.15 12.93
CA SER A 18 -10.74 -1.85 13.56
C SER A 18 -9.68 -2.00 14.66
N LYS A 19 -9.52 -3.20 15.25
CA LYS A 19 -8.50 -3.54 16.25
C LYS A 19 -7.18 -4.02 15.63
N LYS A 20 -7.09 -4.03 14.29
CA LYS A 20 -5.93 -4.55 13.52
C LYS A 20 -5.70 -6.05 13.69
N GLU A 21 -6.78 -6.80 13.86
CA GLU A 21 -6.77 -8.24 14.01
C GLU A 21 -7.33 -8.93 12.76
N LEU A 22 -6.74 -10.05 12.38
CA LEU A 22 -7.31 -10.98 11.40
C LEU A 22 -8.27 -11.91 12.15
N THR A 23 -9.56 -11.80 11.88
CA THR A 23 -10.59 -12.61 12.55
C THR A 23 -10.47 -14.08 12.14
N PRO A 24 -10.91 -15.02 12.99
CA PRO A 24 -10.91 -16.45 12.65
C PRO A 24 -11.70 -16.74 11.37
N ARG A 25 -12.87 -16.12 11.17
CA ARG A 25 -13.69 -16.33 9.98
C ARG A 25 -12.97 -15.85 8.70
N THR A 26 -12.41 -14.64 8.73
CA THR A 26 -11.68 -14.09 7.59
C THR A 26 -10.47 -14.96 7.26
N ARG A 27 -9.73 -15.41 8.27
CA ARG A 27 -8.62 -16.35 8.08
C ARG A 27 -9.09 -17.65 7.41
N ASP A 28 -10.16 -18.27 7.90
CA ASP A 28 -10.65 -19.55 7.40
C ASP A 28 -11.19 -19.42 5.96
N ALA A 29 -11.83 -18.28 5.61
CA ALA A 29 -12.22 -17.96 4.24
C ALA A 29 -11.01 -17.86 3.31
N LEU A 30 -9.91 -17.21 3.74
CA LEU A 30 -8.66 -17.14 2.97
C LEU A 30 -8.08 -18.55 2.71
N TYR A 31 -8.04 -19.41 3.72
CA TYR A 31 -7.56 -20.79 3.54
C TYR A 31 -8.41 -21.54 2.52
N THR A 32 -9.73 -21.44 2.62
CA THR A 32 -10.64 -22.12 1.69
C THR A 32 -10.48 -21.61 0.25
N ALA A 33 -10.33 -20.29 0.06
CA ALA A 33 -10.09 -19.71 -1.26
C ALA A 33 -8.73 -20.14 -1.84
N ALA A 34 -7.67 -20.19 -1.02
CA ALA A 34 -6.36 -20.67 -1.43
C ALA A 34 -6.39 -22.17 -1.83
N GLU A 35 -7.09 -23.01 -1.07
CA GLU A 35 -7.32 -24.43 -1.39
C GLU A 35 -8.11 -24.61 -2.69
N ALA A 36 -9.00 -23.68 -3.02
CA ALA A 36 -9.72 -23.64 -4.29
C ALA A 36 -8.85 -23.15 -5.48
N GLY A 37 -7.59 -22.82 -5.23
CA GLY A 37 -6.61 -22.38 -6.25
C GLY A 37 -6.68 -20.90 -6.59
N VAL A 38 -7.21 -20.06 -5.70
CA VAL A 38 -7.18 -18.60 -5.82
C VAL A 38 -5.84 -18.08 -5.31
N GLU A 39 -5.13 -17.28 -6.10
CA GLU A 39 -3.93 -16.56 -5.67
C GLU A 39 -4.34 -15.38 -4.77
N ILE A 40 -3.96 -15.42 -3.49
CA ILE A 40 -4.28 -14.40 -2.50
C ILE A 40 -3.15 -13.39 -2.45
N VAL A 41 -3.46 -12.11 -2.66
CA VAL A 41 -2.47 -11.03 -2.80
C VAL A 41 -2.80 -9.88 -1.83
N PRO A 42 -2.16 -9.83 -0.66
CA PRO A 42 -2.21 -8.64 0.18
C PRO A 42 -1.71 -7.42 -0.59
N THR A 43 -2.46 -6.32 -0.55
CA THR A 43 -2.24 -5.13 -1.39
C THR A 43 -2.28 -3.88 -0.51
N THR A 44 -1.11 -3.33 -0.12
CA THR A 44 -1.00 -2.36 0.97
C THR A 44 -0.04 -1.21 0.68
N GLY A 45 -0.20 -0.09 1.41
CA GLY A 45 0.78 1.00 1.45
C GLY A 45 2.06 0.70 2.24
N ARG A 46 2.09 -0.43 2.96
CA ARG A 46 3.26 -0.89 3.73
C ARG A 46 4.25 -1.61 2.81
N PHE A 47 5.53 -1.69 3.20
CA PHE A 47 6.45 -2.67 2.64
C PHE A 47 6.24 -4.04 3.32
N PHE A 48 6.73 -5.13 2.72
CA PHE A 48 6.39 -6.49 3.16
C PHE A 48 6.71 -6.76 4.64
N THR A 49 7.91 -6.41 5.11
CA THR A 49 8.30 -6.59 6.52
C THR A 49 7.57 -5.64 7.49
N GLY A 50 6.87 -4.62 6.98
CA GLY A 50 6.00 -3.73 7.75
C GLY A 50 4.54 -4.21 7.86
N MET A 51 4.18 -5.32 7.21
CA MET A 51 2.87 -5.93 7.40
C MET A 51 2.78 -6.61 8.78
N PRO A 52 1.57 -6.80 9.35
CA PRO A 52 1.40 -7.59 10.55
C PRO A 52 1.91 -9.03 10.36
N GLU A 53 2.58 -9.55 11.39
CA GLU A 53 3.20 -10.88 11.35
C GLU A 53 2.19 -12.01 11.05
N VAL A 54 0.93 -11.84 11.50
CA VAL A 54 -0.17 -12.78 11.22
C VAL A 54 -0.45 -12.91 9.72
N ILE A 55 -0.25 -11.85 8.94
CA ILE A 55 -0.39 -11.87 7.48
C ILE A 55 0.87 -12.46 6.83
N GLN A 56 2.06 -12.01 7.24
CA GLN A 56 3.32 -12.50 6.67
C GLN A 56 3.48 -14.03 6.80
N LYS A 57 2.90 -14.63 7.86
CA LYS A 57 2.99 -16.07 8.17
C LYS A 57 1.92 -16.94 7.48
N LEU A 58 1.02 -16.37 6.69
CA LEU A 58 0.04 -17.18 5.94
C LEU A 58 0.77 -18.00 4.87
N PRO A 59 0.67 -19.35 4.91
CA PRO A 59 1.57 -20.22 4.13
C PRO A 59 1.27 -20.26 2.63
N PHE A 60 0.10 -19.77 2.22
CA PHE A 60 -0.37 -19.74 0.85
C PHE A 60 -0.04 -18.42 0.13
N LEU A 61 0.56 -17.43 0.79
CA LEU A 61 0.95 -16.20 0.15
C LEU A 61 2.22 -16.39 -0.70
N HIS A 62 2.10 -16.11 -1.99
CA HIS A 62 3.23 -16.14 -2.92
C HIS A 62 3.68 -14.75 -3.31
N TYR A 63 2.74 -13.82 -3.40
CA TYR A 63 2.98 -12.44 -3.83
C TYR A 63 2.31 -11.46 -2.87
N ALA A 64 2.84 -10.24 -2.86
CA ALA A 64 2.23 -9.11 -2.21
C ALA A 64 2.41 -7.85 -3.07
N VAL A 65 1.42 -7.00 -3.11
CA VAL A 65 1.54 -5.63 -3.64
C VAL A 65 1.82 -4.72 -2.47
N THR A 66 2.94 -4.01 -2.52
CA THR A 66 3.46 -3.19 -1.43
C THR A 66 3.67 -1.75 -1.87
N ILE A 67 3.77 -0.85 -0.90
CA ILE A 67 4.08 0.58 -1.10
C ILE A 67 3.09 1.22 -2.09
N ASN A 68 1.77 0.98 -1.88
CA ASN A 68 0.68 1.45 -2.73
C ASN A 68 0.79 1.04 -4.21
N GLY A 69 1.45 -0.08 -4.51
CA GLY A 69 1.65 -0.56 -5.88
C GLY A 69 3.02 -0.21 -6.47
N ALA A 70 3.88 0.50 -5.73
CA ALA A 70 5.26 0.74 -6.19
C ALA A 70 6.06 -0.55 -6.33
N GLN A 71 5.58 -1.66 -5.76
CA GLN A 71 6.25 -2.96 -5.87
C GLN A 71 5.25 -4.11 -5.87
N VAL A 72 5.46 -5.07 -6.78
CA VAL A 72 4.95 -6.44 -6.68
C VAL A 72 6.09 -7.31 -6.17
N TYR A 73 5.91 -7.91 -5.01
CA TYR A 73 6.94 -8.66 -4.29
C TYR A 73 6.67 -10.16 -4.33
N ASP A 74 7.65 -10.96 -4.82
CA ASP A 74 7.64 -12.43 -4.74
C ASP A 74 8.19 -12.83 -3.37
N ILE A 75 7.33 -13.32 -2.49
CA ILE A 75 7.64 -13.65 -1.10
C ILE A 75 8.61 -14.81 -1.02
N ARG A 76 8.47 -15.81 -1.89
CA ARG A 76 9.32 -17.02 -1.89
C ARG A 76 10.72 -16.71 -2.40
N ARG A 77 10.83 -15.91 -3.47
CA ARG A 77 12.11 -15.53 -4.06
C ARG A 77 12.76 -14.33 -3.38
N GLN A 78 12.03 -13.66 -2.48
CA GLN A 78 12.45 -12.44 -1.78
C GLN A 78 12.94 -11.35 -2.74
N LYS A 79 12.22 -11.11 -3.84
CA LYS A 79 12.57 -10.10 -4.84
C LYS A 79 11.34 -9.46 -5.46
N ALA A 80 11.52 -8.29 -6.05
CA ALA A 80 10.49 -7.65 -6.84
C ALA A 80 10.24 -8.42 -8.14
N VAL A 81 8.96 -8.58 -8.50
CA VAL A 81 8.49 -9.00 -9.84
C VAL A 81 8.43 -7.78 -10.75
N SER A 82 7.91 -6.67 -10.21
CA SER A 82 7.89 -5.36 -10.88
C SER A 82 8.01 -4.24 -9.85
N THR A 83 8.54 -3.10 -10.28
CA THR A 83 8.65 -1.86 -9.50
C THR A 83 8.18 -0.67 -10.33
N ALA A 84 7.57 0.32 -9.66
CA ALA A 84 7.34 1.66 -10.18
C ALA A 84 8.07 2.63 -9.25
N GLU A 85 9.20 3.17 -9.71
CA GLU A 85 10.11 3.99 -8.91
C GLU A 85 10.11 5.43 -9.40
N ILE A 86 10.09 6.38 -8.47
CA ILE A 86 10.40 7.79 -8.75
C ILE A 86 11.86 7.84 -9.24
N PRO A 87 12.15 8.36 -10.43
CA PRO A 87 13.52 8.49 -10.91
C PRO A 87 14.39 9.30 -9.93
N LEU A 88 15.67 8.92 -9.77
CA LEU A 88 16.59 9.54 -8.82
C LEU A 88 16.58 11.07 -8.89
N GLU A 89 16.71 11.64 -10.09
CA GLU A 89 16.72 13.10 -10.28
C GLU A 89 15.42 13.78 -9.86
N ALA A 90 14.26 13.10 -10.04
CA ALA A 90 13.00 13.62 -9.58
C ALA A 90 12.91 13.56 -8.05
N ALA A 91 13.35 12.45 -7.45
CA ALA A 91 13.40 12.30 -5.99
C ALA A 91 14.29 13.37 -5.35
N LEU A 92 15.48 13.60 -5.89
CA LEU A 92 16.40 14.63 -5.39
C LEU A 92 15.80 16.04 -5.47
N ARG A 93 15.13 16.39 -6.57
CA ARG A 93 14.44 17.69 -6.70
C ARG A 93 13.31 17.86 -5.68
N VAL A 94 12.57 16.80 -5.38
CA VAL A 94 11.53 16.84 -4.33
C VAL A 94 12.19 17.08 -2.97
N LEU A 95 13.25 16.36 -2.62
CA LEU A 95 13.94 16.50 -1.34
C LEU A 95 14.59 17.89 -1.19
N GLU A 96 15.21 18.42 -2.26
CA GLU A 96 15.77 19.78 -2.29
C GLU A 96 14.67 20.84 -2.07
N TYR A 97 13.48 20.64 -2.64
CA TYR A 97 12.35 21.53 -2.37
C TYR A 97 11.90 21.47 -0.91
N LEU A 98 11.84 20.27 -0.32
CA LEU A 98 11.42 20.05 1.07
C LEU A 98 12.41 20.63 2.09
N ASP A 99 13.69 20.78 1.77
CA ASP A 99 14.67 21.42 2.65
C ASP A 99 14.32 22.87 3.05
N GLY A 100 13.48 23.54 2.26
CA GLY A 100 13.00 24.90 2.55
C GLY A 100 11.89 24.97 3.61
N PHE A 101 11.47 23.85 4.19
CA PHE A 101 10.32 23.78 5.11
C PHE A 101 10.66 23.05 6.41
N PRO A 102 9.97 23.38 7.53
CA PRO A 102 10.14 22.68 8.80
C PRO A 102 9.41 21.32 8.78
N VAL A 103 9.95 20.38 8.03
CA VAL A 103 9.44 19.02 7.87
C VAL A 103 10.58 18.01 8.10
N ILE A 104 10.22 16.78 8.43
CA ILE A 104 11.13 15.64 8.29
C ILE A 104 10.64 14.76 7.13
N TYR A 105 11.56 14.06 6.50
CA TYR A 105 11.23 13.19 5.38
C TYR A 105 12.06 11.91 5.37
N ASP A 106 11.52 10.87 4.73
CA ASP A 106 12.17 9.60 4.47
C ASP A 106 11.97 9.14 3.03
N CYS A 107 12.67 8.12 2.62
CA CYS A 107 12.42 7.43 1.37
C CYS A 107 12.34 5.91 1.57
N TYR A 108 11.68 5.23 0.62
CA TYR A 108 11.68 3.77 0.53
C TYR A 108 12.48 3.34 -0.69
N GLN A 109 13.45 2.48 -0.46
CA GLN A 109 14.27 1.84 -1.48
C GLN A 109 14.54 0.39 -1.05
N ASP A 110 14.45 -0.56 -1.97
CA ASP A 110 14.57 -2.00 -1.70
C ASP A 110 13.61 -2.53 -0.62
N SER A 111 12.37 -2.01 -0.62
CA SER A 111 11.35 -2.38 0.38
C SER A 111 11.77 -2.06 1.82
N TRP A 112 12.59 -1.05 2.00
CA TRP A 112 13.05 -0.57 3.30
C TRP A 112 13.06 0.95 3.39
N GLY A 113 12.94 1.48 4.60
CA GLY A 113 12.92 2.92 4.85
C GLY A 113 14.31 3.48 5.18
N TRP A 114 14.62 4.65 4.63
CA TRP A 114 15.88 5.39 4.86
C TRP A 114 15.59 6.83 5.23
N MET A 115 16.26 7.35 6.25
CA MET A 115 16.07 8.69 6.79
C MET A 115 17.39 9.24 7.33
N THR A 116 17.56 10.56 7.41
CA THR A 116 18.72 11.09 8.11
C THR A 116 18.62 10.81 9.61
N ARG A 117 19.77 10.54 10.25
CA ARG A 117 19.85 10.30 11.69
C ARG A 117 19.21 11.44 12.50
N SER A 118 19.53 12.68 12.15
CA SER A 118 18.99 13.85 12.83
C SER A 118 17.46 13.96 12.73
N MET A 119 16.88 13.63 11.57
CA MET A 119 15.42 13.62 11.40
C MET A 119 14.76 12.49 12.20
N GLN A 120 15.39 11.31 12.25
CA GLN A 120 14.87 10.18 13.04
C GLN A 120 14.88 10.47 14.54
N GLU A 121 15.96 11.05 15.05
CA GLU A 121 16.08 11.44 16.48
C GLU A 121 15.01 12.48 16.87
N ASN A 122 14.72 13.44 15.98
CA ASN A 122 13.73 14.49 16.19
C ASN A 122 12.29 14.08 15.77
N ALA A 123 12.06 12.87 15.33
CA ALA A 123 10.77 12.43 14.77
C ALA A 123 9.57 12.68 15.68
N ALA A 124 9.74 12.62 17.02
CA ALA A 124 8.66 12.85 17.97
C ALA A 124 8.03 14.26 17.88
N ALA A 125 8.78 15.27 17.41
CA ALA A 125 8.26 16.62 17.22
C ALA A 125 7.39 16.76 15.95
N PHE A 126 7.51 15.83 15.00
CA PHE A 126 6.85 15.87 13.69
C PHE A 126 5.75 14.81 13.52
N VAL A 127 5.83 13.71 14.27
CA VAL A 127 4.92 12.57 14.17
C VAL A 127 4.15 12.40 15.47
N PRO A 128 2.98 13.05 15.62
CA PRO A 128 2.22 13.03 16.87
C PRO A 128 1.53 11.68 17.15
N LEU A 129 1.37 10.83 16.14
CA LEU A 129 0.71 9.54 16.26
C LEU A 129 1.69 8.48 16.76
N ALA A 130 1.46 7.93 17.95
CA ALA A 130 2.37 7.00 18.61
C ALA A 130 2.75 5.77 17.76
N HIS A 131 1.78 5.19 17.03
CA HIS A 131 2.04 4.05 16.15
C HIS A 131 2.92 4.44 14.96
N ALA A 132 2.68 5.62 14.35
CA ALA A 132 3.48 6.12 13.23
C ALA A 132 4.91 6.47 13.68
N LEU A 133 5.04 7.10 14.85
CA LEU A 133 6.35 7.41 15.45
C LEU A 133 7.17 6.13 15.70
N ARG A 134 6.52 5.07 16.21
CA ARG A 134 7.17 3.77 16.38
C ARG A 134 7.66 3.22 15.05
N MET A 135 6.81 3.24 14.00
CA MET A 135 7.20 2.79 12.66
C MET A 135 8.39 3.59 12.09
N VAL A 136 8.41 4.91 12.27
CA VAL A 136 9.56 5.73 11.83
C VAL A 136 10.84 5.33 12.55
N ARG A 137 10.78 5.07 13.86
CA ARG A 137 11.95 4.70 14.66
C ARG A 137 12.46 3.28 14.40
N GLU A 138 11.55 2.32 14.22
CA GLU A 138 11.88 0.90 14.10
C GLU A 138 12.14 0.45 12.67
N LEU A 139 11.48 1.09 11.68
CA LEU A 139 11.47 0.65 10.29
C LEU A 139 12.20 1.63 9.35
N ARG A 140 13.08 2.47 9.89
CA ARG A 140 13.96 3.34 9.09
C ARG A 140 15.41 3.12 9.52
N THR A 141 16.28 2.92 8.53
CA THR A 141 17.73 2.92 8.75
C THR A 141 18.23 4.35 8.67
N PRO A 142 18.91 4.84 9.72
CA PRO A 142 19.48 6.18 9.69
C PRO A 142 20.73 6.22 8.82
N VAL A 143 20.79 7.25 7.97
CA VAL A 143 21.98 7.65 7.20
C VAL A 143 22.43 9.05 7.62
N ASP A 144 23.66 9.44 7.32
CA ASP A 144 24.16 10.77 7.70
C ASP A 144 23.53 11.86 6.81
N GLU A 145 23.44 11.61 5.49
CA GLU A 145 22.82 12.49 4.52
C GLU A 145 22.04 11.69 3.46
N LEU A 146 20.72 11.88 3.43
CA LEU A 146 19.85 11.06 2.59
C LEU A 146 20.08 11.27 1.09
N LYS A 147 20.28 12.52 0.65
CA LYS A 147 20.53 12.83 -0.77
C LYS A 147 21.89 12.31 -1.25
N ALA A 148 22.89 12.33 -0.39
CA ALA A 148 24.21 11.74 -0.70
C ALA A 148 24.10 10.20 -0.82
N TYR A 149 23.39 9.57 0.12
CA TYR A 149 23.08 8.14 0.06
C TYR A 149 22.38 7.78 -1.26
N LEU A 150 21.33 8.49 -1.65
CA LEU A 150 20.61 8.22 -2.89
C LEU A 150 21.49 8.38 -4.15
N ARG A 151 22.36 9.40 -4.18
CA ARG A 151 23.32 9.58 -5.28
C ARG A 151 24.33 8.43 -5.36
N GLU A 152 24.79 7.94 -4.23
CA GLU A 152 25.70 6.78 -4.17
C GLU A 152 25.00 5.49 -4.68
N GLN A 153 23.71 5.27 -4.28
CA GLN A 153 22.93 4.14 -4.78
C GLN A 153 22.64 4.24 -6.28
N ASN A 154 22.61 5.44 -6.84
CA ASN A 154 22.34 5.75 -8.26
C ASN A 154 21.09 5.05 -8.81
N ARG A 155 20.01 5.03 -8.03
CA ARG A 155 18.73 4.38 -8.36
C ARG A 155 17.56 5.24 -7.90
N GLY A 156 16.39 4.97 -8.50
CA GLY A 156 15.11 5.54 -8.08
C GLY A 156 14.68 5.11 -6.68
N VAL A 157 13.59 5.68 -6.19
CA VAL A 157 12.98 5.35 -4.90
C VAL A 157 11.54 4.92 -5.10
N GLN A 158 11.07 3.95 -4.31
CA GLN A 158 9.71 3.44 -4.37
C GLN A 158 8.69 4.44 -3.80
N LYS A 159 9.10 5.24 -2.82
CA LYS A 159 8.27 6.28 -2.19
C LYS A 159 9.15 7.33 -1.52
N LEU A 160 8.73 8.58 -1.55
CA LEU A 160 9.13 9.61 -0.60
C LEU A 160 7.97 9.87 0.35
N GLN A 161 8.28 10.19 1.60
CA GLN A 161 7.29 10.54 2.60
C GLN A 161 7.82 11.69 3.44
N LEU A 162 6.94 12.64 3.75
CA LEU A 162 7.25 13.70 4.70
C LEU A 162 6.26 13.71 5.87
N PHE A 163 6.69 14.30 6.98
CA PHE A 163 5.85 14.50 8.15
C PHE A 163 5.95 15.93 8.66
N THR A 164 4.81 16.47 9.03
CA THR A 164 4.66 17.75 9.72
C THR A 164 3.43 17.72 10.62
N PRO A 165 3.49 18.26 11.85
CA PRO A 165 2.31 18.44 12.71
C PRO A 165 1.48 19.66 12.31
N ASP A 166 2.01 20.57 11.46
CA ASP A 166 1.33 21.76 11.00
C ASP A 166 0.40 21.41 9.81
N ASP A 167 -0.90 21.38 10.09
CA ASP A 167 -1.91 21.05 9.08
C ASP A 167 -2.04 22.12 7.98
N ALA A 168 -1.78 23.39 8.27
CA ALA A 168 -1.79 24.46 7.25
C ALA A 168 -0.61 24.27 6.27
N LEU A 169 0.59 24.03 6.80
CA LEU A 169 1.77 23.73 5.99
C LEU A 169 1.56 22.43 5.18
N ARG A 170 0.98 21.38 5.79
CA ARG A 170 0.70 20.12 5.11
C ARG A 170 -0.22 20.32 3.91
N ARG A 171 -1.32 21.08 4.06
CA ARG A 171 -2.24 21.39 2.94
C ARG A 171 -1.56 22.21 1.86
N GLN A 172 -0.73 23.20 2.23
CA GLN A 172 0.06 23.97 1.28
C GLN A 172 1.00 23.05 0.49
N LEU A 173 1.81 22.23 1.20
CA LEU A 173 2.76 21.33 0.55
C LEU A 173 2.07 20.28 -0.33
N LEU A 174 0.91 19.76 0.07
CA LEU A 174 0.14 18.83 -0.76
C LEU A 174 -0.22 19.46 -2.12
N LYS A 175 -0.69 20.71 -2.10
CA LYS A 175 -1.00 21.45 -3.32
C LYS A 175 0.26 21.74 -4.13
N ASP A 176 1.28 22.31 -3.50
CA ASP A 176 2.51 22.76 -4.18
C ASP A 176 3.26 21.56 -4.82
N LEU A 177 3.34 20.42 -4.12
CA LEU A 177 3.96 19.21 -4.65
C LEU A 177 3.18 18.64 -5.83
N THR A 178 1.84 18.62 -5.75
CA THR A 178 0.99 18.18 -6.85
C THR A 178 1.15 19.04 -8.09
N GLU A 179 1.18 20.37 -7.93
CA GLU A 179 1.32 21.32 -9.04
C GLU A 179 2.75 21.32 -9.63
N ARG A 180 3.77 21.25 -8.78
CA ARG A 180 5.18 21.36 -9.19
C ARG A 180 5.72 20.05 -9.77
N PHE A 181 5.27 18.91 -9.27
CA PHE A 181 5.75 17.58 -9.64
C PHE A 181 4.62 16.72 -10.23
N GLY A 182 3.85 17.26 -11.17
CA GLY A 182 2.63 16.64 -11.72
C GLY A 182 2.83 15.29 -12.44
N THR A 183 4.07 14.82 -12.58
CA THR A 183 4.39 13.45 -13.05
C THR A 183 4.46 12.44 -11.89
N LEU A 184 4.25 12.90 -10.66
CA LEU A 184 4.24 12.06 -9.45
C LEU A 184 2.84 12.03 -8.84
N SER A 185 2.53 10.95 -8.15
CA SER A 185 1.31 10.81 -7.35
C SER A 185 1.58 11.35 -5.94
N VAL A 186 0.83 12.36 -5.52
CA VAL A 186 0.94 12.97 -4.19
C VAL A 186 -0.34 12.72 -3.41
N SER A 187 -0.23 12.09 -2.25
CA SER A 187 -1.38 11.68 -1.44
C SER A 187 -1.10 11.82 0.06
N THR A 188 -2.08 11.51 0.88
CA THR A 188 -1.94 11.47 2.34
C THR A 188 -2.63 10.22 2.88
N SER A 189 -2.01 9.56 3.85
CA SER A 189 -2.57 8.40 4.55
C SER A 189 -2.80 8.64 6.05
N MET A 190 -2.25 9.76 6.57
CA MET A 190 -2.37 10.17 7.98
C MET A 190 -2.50 11.69 8.06
N PRO A 191 -3.09 12.22 9.15
CA PRO A 191 -3.24 13.67 9.33
C PRO A 191 -1.92 14.46 9.36
N CYS A 192 -0.78 13.80 9.52
CA CYS A 192 0.53 14.44 9.66
C CYS A 192 1.52 14.09 8.54
N ASN A 193 1.11 13.36 7.47
CA ASN A 193 2.03 12.97 6.41
C ASN A 193 1.58 13.45 5.02
N ILE A 194 2.54 13.42 4.09
CA ILE A 194 2.32 13.38 2.64
C ILE A 194 3.17 12.25 2.09
N GLU A 195 2.60 11.45 1.20
CA GLU A 195 3.26 10.38 0.46
C GLU A 195 3.39 10.77 -1.01
N ILE A 196 4.55 10.50 -1.58
CA ILE A 196 4.88 10.80 -2.97
C ILE A 196 5.38 9.53 -3.61
N ASN A 197 4.71 9.10 -4.67
CA ASN A 197 5.04 7.90 -5.43
C ASN A 197 5.18 8.25 -6.92
N ASP A 198 5.70 7.34 -7.71
CA ASP A 198 5.56 7.42 -9.16
C ASP A 198 4.07 7.39 -9.56
N ALA A 199 3.68 8.06 -10.65
CA ALA A 199 2.29 8.10 -11.09
C ALA A 199 1.71 6.71 -11.42
N HIS A 200 2.58 5.77 -11.83
CA HIS A 200 2.21 4.37 -12.11
C HIS A 200 2.25 3.48 -10.86
N ALA A 201 2.70 4.00 -9.71
CA ALA A 201 2.67 3.29 -8.44
C ALA A 201 1.27 3.36 -7.84
N ASN A 202 0.37 2.55 -8.36
CA ASN A 202 -0.98 2.38 -7.84
C ASN A 202 -1.36 0.89 -7.77
N LYS A 203 -2.27 0.56 -6.86
CA LYS A 203 -2.66 -0.83 -6.57
C LYS A 203 -3.21 -1.55 -7.80
N GLY A 204 -3.99 -0.86 -8.66
CA GLY A 204 -4.60 -1.44 -9.84
C GLY A 204 -3.57 -1.85 -10.91
N GLU A 205 -2.63 -0.95 -11.25
CA GLU A 205 -1.55 -1.27 -12.20
C GLU A 205 -0.65 -2.39 -11.67
N ALA A 206 -0.35 -2.40 -10.38
CA ALA A 206 0.43 -3.47 -9.76
C ALA A 206 -0.27 -4.84 -9.87
N ILE A 207 -1.60 -4.88 -9.64
CA ILE A 207 -2.39 -6.12 -9.83
C ILE A 207 -2.45 -6.51 -11.30
N ALA A 208 -2.59 -5.57 -12.23
CA ALA A 208 -2.56 -5.86 -13.66
C ALA A 208 -1.21 -6.44 -14.11
N ASN A 209 -0.10 -5.88 -13.61
CA ASN A 209 1.24 -6.40 -13.86
C ASN A 209 1.42 -7.82 -13.28
N LEU A 210 0.92 -8.08 -12.08
CA LEU A 210 0.96 -9.41 -11.49
C LEU A 210 0.08 -10.41 -12.25
N ALA A 211 -1.15 -10.02 -12.62
CA ALA A 211 -2.04 -10.86 -13.41
C ALA A 211 -1.40 -11.24 -14.76
N ALA A 212 -0.80 -10.27 -15.46
CA ALA A 212 -0.06 -10.51 -16.70
C ALA A 212 1.13 -11.45 -16.48
N TYR A 213 1.90 -11.26 -15.41
CA TYR A 213 3.02 -12.14 -15.05
C TYR A 213 2.57 -13.59 -14.80
N LEU A 214 1.37 -13.78 -14.21
CA LEU A 214 0.78 -15.09 -13.95
C LEU A 214 -0.01 -15.66 -15.14
N GLY A 215 -0.14 -14.91 -16.24
CA GLY A 215 -0.93 -15.32 -17.40
C GLY A 215 -2.43 -15.32 -17.17
N LEU A 216 -2.91 -14.49 -16.21
CA LEU A 216 -4.32 -14.39 -15.85
C LEU A 216 -4.97 -13.18 -16.53
N PRO A 217 -6.19 -13.31 -17.08
CA PRO A 217 -6.94 -12.16 -17.58
C PRO A 217 -7.47 -11.33 -16.39
N MET A 218 -7.54 -10.01 -16.55
CA MET A 218 -8.09 -9.11 -15.51
C MET A 218 -9.54 -9.47 -15.13
N ALA A 219 -10.34 -10.00 -16.05
CA ALA A 219 -11.68 -10.50 -15.78
C ALA A 219 -11.74 -11.67 -14.77
N ALA A 220 -10.62 -12.34 -14.50
CA ALA A 220 -10.50 -13.38 -13.48
C ALA A 220 -9.91 -12.87 -12.15
N THR A 221 -9.81 -11.55 -11.98
CA THR A 221 -9.32 -10.92 -10.75
C THR A 221 -10.45 -10.28 -9.95
N MET A 222 -10.29 -10.25 -8.64
CA MET A 222 -11.20 -9.58 -7.70
C MET A 222 -10.37 -8.70 -6.78
N ALA A 223 -10.90 -7.54 -6.39
CA ALA A 223 -10.28 -6.68 -5.39
C ALA A 223 -11.27 -6.33 -4.29
N ILE A 224 -10.80 -6.25 -3.04
CA ILE A 224 -11.57 -5.76 -1.90
C ILE A 224 -10.79 -4.64 -1.24
N GLY A 225 -11.45 -3.49 -0.97
CA GLY A 225 -10.82 -2.32 -0.36
C GLY A 225 -11.80 -1.33 0.25
N ASP A 226 -11.26 -0.30 0.95
CA ASP A 226 -12.07 0.69 1.65
C ASP A 226 -11.56 2.13 1.49
N GLY A 227 -10.29 2.33 1.15
CA GLY A 227 -9.65 3.63 1.07
C GLY A 227 -9.45 4.18 -0.34
N LEU A 228 -9.17 5.48 -0.47
CA LEU A 228 -8.92 6.12 -1.77
C LEU A 228 -7.74 5.52 -2.54
N ASN A 229 -6.75 4.95 -1.84
CA ASN A 229 -5.63 4.24 -2.45
C ASN A 229 -6.04 2.90 -3.10
N ASP A 230 -7.26 2.40 -2.82
CA ASP A 230 -7.84 1.20 -3.42
C ASP A 230 -8.56 1.47 -4.72
N ARG A 231 -8.85 2.74 -5.03
CA ARG A 231 -9.64 3.16 -6.18
C ARG A 231 -9.23 2.46 -7.47
N SER A 232 -7.93 2.43 -7.75
CA SER A 232 -7.42 1.85 -8.99
C SER A 232 -7.66 0.34 -9.06
N MET A 233 -7.46 -0.41 -7.97
CA MET A 233 -7.69 -1.86 -7.99
C MET A 233 -9.19 -2.19 -8.05
N ILE A 234 -10.05 -1.43 -7.36
CA ILE A 234 -11.52 -1.60 -7.43
C ILE A 234 -12.02 -1.38 -8.87
N GLN A 235 -11.49 -0.38 -9.59
CA GLN A 235 -11.93 -0.06 -10.97
C GLN A 235 -11.35 -0.99 -12.02
N MET A 236 -10.15 -1.54 -11.82
CA MET A 236 -9.42 -2.27 -12.86
C MET A 236 -9.61 -3.78 -12.80
N THR A 237 -9.95 -4.34 -11.66
CA THR A 237 -10.20 -5.79 -11.51
C THR A 237 -11.54 -6.20 -12.14
N GLY A 238 -11.68 -7.50 -12.41
CA GLY A 238 -12.92 -8.05 -12.98
C GLY A 238 -14.13 -7.98 -12.05
N LEU A 239 -13.86 -7.85 -10.72
CA LEU A 239 -14.88 -7.60 -9.69
C LEU A 239 -14.26 -6.71 -8.61
N GLY A 240 -14.72 -5.49 -8.49
CA GLY A 240 -14.34 -4.56 -7.44
C GLY A 240 -15.37 -4.55 -6.30
N VAL A 241 -14.95 -4.89 -5.09
CA VAL A 241 -15.82 -4.95 -3.89
C VAL A 241 -15.39 -3.90 -2.88
N ALA A 242 -16.33 -3.06 -2.47
CA ALA A 242 -16.11 -2.11 -1.37
C ALA A 242 -16.54 -2.70 -0.04
N MET A 243 -15.78 -2.40 1.03
CA MET A 243 -16.20 -2.63 2.40
C MET A 243 -17.33 -1.64 2.77
N ALA A 244 -18.27 -2.01 3.65
CA ALA A 244 -19.32 -1.08 4.11
C ALA A 244 -18.75 0.14 4.88
N ASN A 245 -17.57 0.02 5.47
CA ASN A 245 -16.83 1.12 6.09
C ASN A 245 -15.98 1.94 5.11
N ALA A 246 -16.07 1.67 3.80
CA ALA A 246 -15.29 2.40 2.80
C ALA A 246 -15.72 3.87 2.70
N CYS A 247 -14.81 4.71 2.21
CA CYS A 247 -15.13 6.10 1.92
C CYS A 247 -16.20 6.21 0.78
N PRO A 248 -16.99 7.31 0.74
CA PRO A 248 -18.07 7.46 -0.23
C PRO A 248 -17.66 7.28 -1.68
N GLU A 249 -16.44 7.72 -2.02
CA GLU A 249 -15.88 7.61 -3.37
C GLU A 249 -15.66 6.16 -3.79
N ILE A 250 -15.25 5.29 -2.87
CA ILE A 250 -15.04 3.86 -3.13
C ILE A 250 -16.37 3.13 -3.20
N LEU A 251 -17.32 3.45 -2.28
CA LEU A 251 -18.69 2.91 -2.32
C LEU A 251 -19.39 3.21 -3.66
N ALA A 252 -19.14 4.38 -4.25
CA ALA A 252 -19.76 4.79 -5.51
C ALA A 252 -19.14 4.12 -6.75
N LEU A 253 -17.93 3.56 -6.64
CA LEU A 253 -17.17 2.99 -7.76
C LEU A 253 -17.20 1.46 -7.82
N ALA A 254 -17.52 0.81 -6.69
CA ALA A 254 -17.46 -0.64 -6.58
C ALA A 254 -18.64 -1.31 -7.31
N ASP A 255 -18.39 -2.50 -7.84
CA ASP A 255 -19.43 -3.35 -8.43
C ASP A 255 -20.35 -3.94 -7.35
N GLU A 256 -19.81 -4.19 -6.14
CA GLU A 256 -20.52 -4.75 -5.01
C GLU A 256 -20.04 -4.11 -3.69
N VAL A 257 -20.94 -4.03 -2.70
CA VAL A 257 -20.62 -3.63 -1.33
C VAL A 257 -20.82 -4.82 -0.40
N THR A 258 -19.80 -5.17 0.39
CA THR A 258 -19.89 -6.18 1.44
C THR A 258 -20.11 -5.55 2.82
N ALA A 259 -20.14 -6.34 3.89
CA ALA A 259 -20.24 -5.83 5.26
C ALA A 259 -18.97 -5.06 5.69
N SER A 260 -18.95 -4.47 6.88
CA SER A 260 -17.80 -3.77 7.42
C SER A 260 -16.67 -4.74 7.81
N CYS A 261 -15.46 -4.21 8.02
CA CYS A 261 -14.32 -5.00 8.49
C CYS A 261 -14.54 -5.59 9.91
N ASP A 262 -15.39 -4.96 10.72
CA ASP A 262 -15.78 -5.46 12.04
C ASP A 262 -16.91 -6.52 11.99
N GLU A 263 -17.52 -6.72 10.82
CA GLU A 263 -18.59 -7.69 10.57
C GLU A 263 -18.15 -8.80 9.58
N ASP A 264 -16.84 -9.04 9.50
CA ASP A 264 -16.23 -10.03 8.60
C ASP A 264 -16.56 -9.82 7.11
N GLY A 265 -16.72 -8.58 6.66
CA GLY A 265 -17.12 -8.27 5.29
C GLY A 265 -16.20 -8.86 4.22
N ALA A 266 -14.87 -8.90 4.48
CA ALA A 266 -13.93 -9.54 3.57
C ALA A 266 -14.21 -11.06 3.47
N ALA A 267 -14.48 -11.74 4.58
CA ALA A 267 -14.84 -13.17 4.57
C ALA A 267 -16.11 -13.43 3.76
N LEU A 268 -17.15 -12.60 3.94
CA LEU A 268 -18.41 -12.74 3.21
C LEU A 268 -18.23 -12.63 1.69
N ALA A 269 -17.42 -11.67 1.24
CA ALA A 269 -17.12 -11.51 -0.18
C ALA A 269 -16.26 -12.68 -0.73
N ILE A 270 -15.29 -13.15 0.04
CA ILE A 270 -14.44 -14.30 -0.32
C ILE A 270 -15.30 -15.58 -0.42
N GLU A 271 -16.12 -15.86 0.59
CA GLU A 271 -17.01 -17.02 0.62
C GLU A 271 -17.96 -17.04 -0.59
N ARG A 272 -18.47 -15.88 -1.03
CA ARG A 272 -19.40 -15.75 -2.15
C ARG A 272 -18.75 -15.96 -3.51
N HIS A 273 -17.52 -15.45 -3.72
CA HIS A 273 -16.94 -15.35 -5.05
C HIS A 273 -15.70 -16.24 -5.28
N CYS A 274 -15.02 -16.62 -4.22
CA CYS A 274 -13.75 -17.35 -4.30
C CYS A 274 -13.85 -18.81 -3.83
N VAL A 275 -14.95 -19.18 -3.17
CA VAL A 275 -15.19 -20.55 -2.70
C VAL A 275 -16.19 -21.23 -3.63
N PRO A 276 -15.89 -22.45 -4.14
CA PRO A 276 -16.86 -23.21 -4.93
C PRO A 276 -18.12 -23.53 -4.09
N GLU A 277 -19.29 -23.41 -4.70
CA GLU A 277 -20.51 -23.94 -4.06
C GLU A 277 -20.29 -25.42 -3.70
N ARG A 278 -20.54 -25.76 -2.45
CA ARG A 278 -20.50 -27.18 -2.04
C ARG A 278 -21.62 -27.90 -2.80
N ALA A 279 -21.22 -28.85 -3.65
CA ALA A 279 -22.12 -29.71 -4.37
C ALA A 279 -22.97 -30.57 -3.44
#